data_81a448795dec557693b115bf2074397d
#
_entry.id   81a448795dec557693b115bf2074397d
#
_cell.length_a   1.000
_cell.length_b   1.000
_cell.length_c   1.000
_cell.angle_alpha   90.00
_cell.angle_beta   90.00
_cell.angle_gamma   90.00
#
_symmetry.space_group_name_H-M   'P 1'
#
loop_
_entity.id
_entity.type
_entity.pdbx_description
1 polymer ?
#
loop_
_entity_poly.entity_id
_entity_poly.type
_entity_poly.pdbx_seq_one_letter_code
_entity_poly.pdbx_strand_id
1 'polypeptide(L)'
;MRLALPLTLAFALGALSSHAKDPALGATTFTVYEAFLSPAQEPGEESETPKLLQKSLGATAPSTPREQRKSRGHGVLRFSKDLTRAYVEVEMTGVNPDDILMFHIHCGPPGVLGPVVVDFGELGNLSKTLANGRWSMELTNANLTFIKDIKGMKSGLPESCPAELGFLAQTRTLASLESLARKGVLYFNLHTKAHTYYGEMRGQLYAAQP
;
A
#
# COMPACT_ATOMS: atom_id res chain seq x y z
N MET A 1 -76.57 -16.82 1.95
CA MET A 1 -75.38 -17.64 2.17
C MET A 1 -74.36 -17.30 1.08
N ARG A 2 -73.33 -16.55 1.40
CA ARG A 2 -72.17 -16.23 0.44
C ARG A 2 -71.03 -17.09 0.88
N LEU A 3 -70.61 -18.04 0.02
CA LEU A 3 -69.33 -18.79 0.19
C LEU A 3 -68.17 -17.92 -0.16
N ALA A 4 -67.25 -17.73 0.79
CA ALA A 4 -65.93 -17.14 0.55
C ALA A 4 -64.97 -18.27 0.21
N LEU A 5 -64.36 -18.22 -0.98
CA LEU A 5 -63.22 -19.06 -1.38
C LEU A 5 -61.90 -18.49 -0.77
N PRO A 6 -61.05 -19.31 -0.14
CA PRO A 6 -59.76 -18.87 0.30
C PRO A 6 -58.79 -18.83 -0.89
N LEU A 7 -58.17 -17.65 -1.13
CA LEU A 7 -57.11 -17.45 -2.09
C LEU A 7 -55.80 -17.93 -1.46
N THR A 8 -55.33 -19.11 -1.83
CA THR A 8 -54.00 -19.64 -1.44
C THR A 8 -52.93 -19.02 -2.30
N LEU A 9 -52.17 -18.09 -1.72
CA LEU A 9 -51.01 -17.48 -2.35
C LEU A 9 -49.83 -18.46 -2.24
N ALA A 10 -49.48 -19.17 -3.31
CA ALA A 10 -48.31 -20.02 -3.37
C ALA A 10 -47.06 -19.15 -3.58
N PHE A 11 -46.22 -18.95 -2.56
CA PHE A 11 -44.89 -18.41 -2.69
C PHE A 11 -43.97 -19.46 -3.35
N ALA A 12 -43.67 -19.27 -4.62
CA ALA A 12 -42.59 -20.01 -5.27
C ALA A 12 -41.25 -19.47 -4.74
N LEU A 13 -40.62 -20.15 -3.78
CA LEU A 13 -39.22 -19.95 -3.46
C LEU A 13 -38.40 -20.40 -4.68
N GLY A 14 -38.01 -19.46 -5.52
CA GLY A 14 -37.00 -19.68 -6.53
C GLY A 14 -35.69 -20.00 -5.84
N ALA A 15 -35.24 -21.25 -5.89
CA ALA A 15 -33.90 -21.63 -5.47
C ALA A 15 -32.89 -20.92 -6.40
N LEU A 16 -32.21 -19.89 -5.88
CA LEU A 16 -31.04 -19.32 -6.53
C LEU A 16 -29.96 -20.42 -6.51
N SER A 17 -29.85 -21.19 -7.58
CA SER A 17 -28.73 -22.10 -7.75
C SER A 17 -27.47 -21.28 -7.98
N SER A 18 -26.68 -21.10 -6.92
CA SER A 18 -25.34 -20.55 -7.03
C SER A 18 -24.45 -21.59 -7.72
N HIS A 19 -24.28 -21.49 -9.04
CA HIS A 19 -23.30 -22.29 -9.75
C HIS A 19 -21.90 -21.78 -9.35
N ALA A 20 -20.99 -22.70 -9.02
CA ALA A 20 -19.59 -22.38 -8.82
C ALA A 20 -19.04 -21.74 -10.12
N LYS A 21 -18.32 -20.63 -9.98
CA LYS A 21 -17.64 -19.99 -11.10
C LYS A 21 -16.41 -20.79 -11.49
N ASP A 22 -15.97 -20.65 -12.75
CA ASP A 22 -14.69 -21.19 -13.20
C ASP A 22 -13.57 -20.71 -12.25
N PRO A 23 -12.79 -21.62 -11.62
CA PRO A 23 -11.69 -21.26 -10.74
C PRO A 23 -10.64 -20.39 -11.40
N ALA A 24 -10.43 -20.51 -12.73
CA ALA A 24 -9.47 -19.68 -13.48
C ALA A 24 -9.82 -18.19 -13.46
N LEU A 25 -11.09 -17.82 -13.24
CA LEU A 25 -11.49 -16.42 -13.12
C LEU A 25 -10.87 -15.73 -11.90
N GLY A 26 -10.42 -16.48 -10.89
CA GLY A 26 -9.72 -15.91 -9.74
C GLY A 26 -8.45 -15.16 -10.12
N ALA A 27 -7.70 -15.61 -11.11
CA ALA A 27 -6.47 -14.98 -11.58
C ALA A 27 -6.71 -13.69 -12.40
N THR A 28 -7.89 -13.49 -12.97
CA THR A 28 -8.24 -12.38 -13.88
C THR A 28 -9.25 -11.40 -13.30
N THR A 29 -9.81 -11.68 -12.13
CA THR A 29 -10.71 -10.77 -11.40
C THR A 29 -9.91 -10.10 -10.27
N PHE A 30 -10.10 -8.80 -10.06
CA PHE A 30 -9.29 -8.02 -9.12
C PHE A 30 -10.11 -7.36 -8.02
N THR A 31 -9.47 -7.20 -6.84
CA THR A 31 -9.85 -6.25 -5.81
C THR A 31 -8.90 -5.06 -5.92
N VAL A 32 -9.42 -3.84 -5.95
CA VAL A 32 -8.64 -2.63 -6.24
C VAL A 32 -8.63 -1.71 -5.03
N TYR A 33 -7.44 -1.23 -4.71
CA TYR A 33 -7.18 -0.19 -3.71
C TYR A 33 -6.45 0.96 -4.39
N GLU A 34 -6.71 2.19 -3.93
CA GLU A 34 -6.07 3.38 -4.45
C GLU A 34 -5.61 4.32 -3.34
N ALA A 35 -4.65 5.17 -3.65
CA ALA A 35 -4.12 6.19 -2.76
C ALA A 35 -3.79 7.45 -3.55
N PHE A 36 -4.21 8.62 -3.04
CA PHE A 36 -3.75 9.93 -3.50
C PHE A 36 -2.62 10.39 -2.58
N LEU A 37 -1.39 10.45 -3.12
CA LEU A 37 -0.21 10.81 -2.36
C LEU A 37 -0.05 12.32 -2.30
N SER A 38 0.25 12.83 -1.12
CA SER A 38 0.58 14.24 -0.90
C SER A 38 1.50 14.42 0.30
N PRO A 39 2.29 15.50 0.36
CA PRO A 39 3.09 15.84 1.52
C PRO A 39 2.26 16.03 2.79
N ALA A 40 1.03 16.52 2.64
CA ALA A 40 0.12 16.80 3.77
C ALA A 40 -0.28 15.54 4.56
N GLN A 41 -0.10 14.34 4.02
CA GLN A 41 -0.36 13.08 4.72
C GLN A 41 0.84 12.59 5.54
N GLU A 42 2.02 13.20 5.39
CA GLU A 42 3.17 12.85 6.24
C GLU A 42 2.92 13.25 7.69
N PRO A 43 3.23 12.38 8.67
CA PRO A 43 2.93 12.65 10.08
C PRO A 43 3.86 13.67 10.74
N GLY A 44 5.00 13.99 10.14
CA GLY A 44 5.99 14.92 10.69
C GLY A 44 6.80 15.63 9.61
N GLU A 45 7.70 16.51 10.04
CA GLU A 45 8.65 17.23 9.20
C GLU A 45 10.05 16.61 9.32
N GLU A 46 10.84 16.66 8.24
CA GLU A 46 12.18 16.09 8.20
C GLU A 46 13.10 16.66 9.30
N SER A 47 12.90 17.92 9.67
CA SER A 47 13.60 18.57 10.79
C SER A 47 13.34 17.94 12.15
N GLU A 48 12.26 17.17 12.28
CA GLU A 48 11.86 16.46 13.50
C GLU A 48 12.44 15.04 13.56
N THR A 49 13.23 14.63 12.57
CA THR A 49 13.90 13.30 12.57
C THR A 49 14.63 13.08 13.90
N PRO A 50 14.36 11.98 14.62
CA PRO A 50 15.00 11.69 15.89
C PRO A 50 16.53 11.71 15.77
N LYS A 51 17.23 12.38 16.68
CA LYS A 51 18.70 12.55 16.63
C LYS A 51 19.46 11.22 16.48
N LEU A 52 18.94 10.15 17.10
CA LEU A 52 19.54 8.81 17.00
C LEU A 52 19.52 8.27 15.56
N LEU A 53 18.51 8.64 14.76
CA LEU A 53 18.30 8.17 13.39
C LEU A 53 18.90 9.11 12.33
N GLN A 54 19.26 10.35 12.68
CA GLN A 54 19.78 11.33 11.73
C GLN A 54 21.05 10.86 11.00
N LYS A 55 21.89 10.06 11.65
CA LYS A 55 23.12 9.53 11.03
C LYS A 55 22.83 8.51 9.92
N SER A 56 21.76 7.73 10.05
CA SER A 56 21.42 6.63 9.13
C SER A 56 20.30 7.00 8.16
N LEU A 57 19.37 7.84 8.59
CA LEU A 57 18.15 8.19 7.85
C LEU A 57 17.96 9.72 7.74
N GLY A 58 18.97 10.53 8.03
CA GLY A 58 18.89 11.99 7.89
C GLY A 58 18.95 12.41 6.42
N ALA A 59 18.26 13.50 6.12
CA ALA A 59 18.27 14.12 4.80
C ALA A 59 19.68 14.50 4.36
N THR A 60 19.97 14.30 3.07
CA THR A 60 21.24 14.67 2.42
C THR A 60 21.15 15.91 1.56
N ALA A 61 19.94 16.50 1.47
CA ALA A 61 19.66 17.79 0.84
C ALA A 61 18.75 18.62 1.77
N PRO A 62 18.71 19.96 1.59
CA PRO A 62 17.82 20.81 2.38
C PRO A 62 16.36 20.39 2.26
N SER A 63 15.68 20.21 3.38
CA SER A 63 14.27 19.86 3.42
C SER A 63 13.37 21.08 3.16
N THR A 64 12.20 20.83 2.61
CA THR A 64 11.14 21.82 2.35
C THR A 64 9.94 21.48 3.22
N PRO A 65 9.37 22.46 3.95
CA PRO A 65 8.13 22.25 4.72
C PRO A 65 6.98 21.72 3.88
N ARG A 66 6.12 20.88 4.46
CA ARG A 66 5.00 20.19 3.77
C ARG A 66 4.12 21.15 2.96
N GLU A 67 3.82 22.30 3.52
CA GLU A 67 2.94 23.30 2.90
C GLU A 67 3.52 23.92 1.63
N GLN A 68 4.83 23.85 1.46
CA GLN A 68 5.55 24.40 0.30
C GLN A 68 5.80 23.34 -0.78
N ARG A 69 5.69 22.05 -0.45
CA ARG A 69 5.89 20.95 -1.40
C ARG A 69 4.73 20.83 -2.37
N LYS A 70 5.03 20.67 -3.64
CA LYS A 70 4.04 20.57 -4.75
C LYS A 70 3.93 19.15 -5.31
N SER A 71 4.69 18.21 -4.75
CA SER A 71 4.63 16.80 -5.15
C SER A 71 3.24 16.21 -4.93
N ARG A 72 2.77 15.44 -5.90
CA ARG A 72 1.49 14.73 -5.86
C ARG A 72 1.66 13.38 -6.54
N GLY A 73 0.86 12.41 -6.12
CA GLY A 73 0.82 11.10 -6.77
C GLY A 73 -0.53 10.44 -6.65
N HIS A 74 -0.76 9.50 -7.55
CA HIS A 74 -1.86 8.55 -7.48
C HIS A 74 -1.27 7.15 -7.62
N GLY A 75 -1.58 6.28 -6.68
CA GLY A 75 -1.13 4.90 -6.65
C GLY A 75 -2.32 3.94 -6.64
N VAL A 76 -2.23 2.87 -7.40
CA VAL A 76 -3.22 1.79 -7.44
C VAL A 76 -2.53 0.49 -7.09
N LEU A 77 -3.16 -0.28 -6.21
CA LEU A 77 -2.76 -1.63 -5.84
C LEU A 77 -3.92 -2.58 -6.12
N ARG A 78 -3.73 -3.49 -7.07
CA ARG A 78 -4.75 -4.48 -7.46
C ARG A 78 -4.32 -5.87 -7.08
N PHE A 79 -5.17 -6.63 -6.41
CA PHE A 79 -4.95 -8.04 -6.08
C PHE A 79 -5.83 -8.92 -6.96
N SER A 80 -5.26 -9.98 -7.57
CA SER A 80 -6.09 -11.03 -8.14
C SER A 80 -6.94 -11.68 -7.05
N LYS A 81 -8.14 -12.13 -7.38
CA LYS A 81 -9.08 -12.73 -6.41
C LYS A 81 -8.56 -14.02 -5.79
N ASP A 82 -7.69 -14.74 -6.51
CA ASP A 82 -7.00 -15.92 -6.01
C ASP A 82 -5.72 -15.58 -5.21
N LEU A 83 -5.37 -14.29 -5.09
CA LEU A 83 -4.22 -13.77 -4.35
C LEU A 83 -2.87 -14.35 -4.79
N THR A 84 -2.77 -14.79 -6.06
CA THR A 84 -1.50 -15.27 -6.64
C THR A 84 -0.65 -14.13 -7.18
N ARG A 85 -1.27 -12.97 -7.50
CA ARG A 85 -0.63 -11.79 -8.08
C ARG A 85 -1.21 -10.51 -7.50
N ALA A 86 -0.37 -9.47 -7.46
CA ALA A 86 -0.83 -8.11 -7.29
C ALA A 86 -0.11 -7.20 -8.31
N TYR A 87 -0.71 -6.06 -8.63
CA TYR A 87 -0.16 -5.09 -9.55
C TYR A 87 -0.17 -3.73 -8.89
N VAL A 88 0.97 -3.06 -8.93
CA VAL A 88 1.13 -1.67 -8.49
C VAL A 88 1.24 -0.80 -9.73
N GLU A 89 0.49 0.28 -9.77
CA GLU A 89 0.62 1.36 -10.76
C GLU A 89 0.70 2.68 -10.01
N VAL A 90 1.66 3.52 -10.39
CA VAL A 90 1.86 4.82 -9.74
C VAL A 90 2.09 5.89 -10.80
N GLU A 91 1.46 7.04 -10.60
CA GLU A 91 1.73 8.27 -11.32
C GLU A 91 2.08 9.37 -10.33
N MET A 92 3.18 10.10 -10.60
CA MET A 92 3.73 11.13 -9.72
C MET A 92 4.08 12.39 -10.50
N THR A 93 3.90 13.55 -9.86
CA THR A 93 4.26 14.86 -10.39
C THR A 93 4.95 15.70 -9.33
N GLY A 94 5.76 16.70 -9.75
CA GLY A 94 6.39 17.64 -8.83
C GLY A 94 7.57 17.06 -8.03
N VAL A 95 8.12 15.91 -8.45
CA VAL A 95 9.30 15.27 -7.87
C VAL A 95 10.40 15.21 -8.94
N ASN A 96 11.63 15.55 -8.56
CA ASN A 96 12.79 15.30 -9.43
C ASN A 96 13.18 13.81 -9.30
N PRO A 97 13.16 13.01 -10.37
CA PRO A 97 13.50 11.59 -10.31
C PRO A 97 14.90 11.31 -9.76
N ASP A 98 15.88 12.20 -9.99
CA ASP A 98 17.25 12.04 -9.51
C ASP A 98 17.39 12.20 -7.99
N ASP A 99 16.36 12.74 -7.33
CA ASP A 99 16.31 12.90 -5.88
C ASP A 99 15.58 11.75 -5.18
N ILE A 100 14.93 10.86 -5.93
CA ILE A 100 14.23 9.71 -5.37
C ILE A 100 15.25 8.71 -4.79
N LEU A 101 15.10 8.38 -3.51
CA LEU A 101 15.91 7.40 -2.79
C LEU A 101 15.19 6.08 -2.59
N MET A 102 13.94 6.14 -2.13
CA MET A 102 13.17 4.96 -1.75
C MET A 102 11.69 5.16 -2.08
N PHE A 103 11.03 4.07 -2.37
CA PHE A 103 9.58 4.02 -2.51
C PHE A 103 9.08 2.71 -1.90
N HIS A 104 8.08 2.80 -1.03
CA HIS A 104 7.64 1.68 -0.21
C HIS A 104 6.12 1.56 -0.14
N ILE A 105 5.66 0.36 0.25
CA ILE A 105 4.40 0.21 0.99
C ILE A 105 4.77 -0.01 2.46
N HIS A 106 4.17 0.79 3.32
CA HIS A 106 4.29 0.68 4.77
C HIS A 106 2.99 0.18 5.39
N CYS A 107 3.09 -0.32 6.64
CA CYS A 107 1.93 -0.64 7.45
C CYS A 107 1.79 0.31 8.63
N GLY A 108 0.75 1.12 8.63
CA GLY A 108 0.37 2.05 9.70
C GLY A 108 -0.95 2.75 9.37
N PRO A 109 -1.75 3.08 10.38
CA PRO A 109 -2.95 3.88 10.17
C PRO A 109 -2.60 5.31 9.74
N PRO A 110 -3.57 6.11 9.28
CA PRO A 110 -3.35 7.52 8.93
C PRO A 110 -2.64 8.29 10.06
N GLY A 111 -1.62 9.09 9.70
CA GLY A 111 -0.88 9.92 10.64
C GLY A 111 0.12 9.16 11.54
N VAL A 112 0.36 7.89 11.32
CA VAL A 112 1.31 7.08 12.10
C VAL A 112 2.36 6.49 11.17
N LEU A 113 3.65 6.62 11.56
CA LEU A 113 4.75 5.91 10.90
C LEU A 113 4.66 4.42 11.24
N GLY A 114 4.89 3.60 10.24
CA GLY A 114 4.90 2.16 10.40
C GLY A 114 6.02 1.49 9.62
N PRO A 115 6.27 0.19 9.83
CA PRO A 115 7.31 -0.55 9.13
C PRO A 115 7.03 -0.67 7.64
N VAL A 116 8.10 -0.83 6.86
CA VAL A 116 8.03 -1.18 5.43
C VAL A 116 7.53 -2.62 5.30
N VAL A 117 6.59 -2.88 4.42
CA VAL A 117 6.12 -4.24 4.07
C VAL A 117 6.43 -4.61 2.62
N VAL A 118 6.65 -3.63 1.76
CA VAL A 118 7.19 -3.82 0.40
C VAL A 118 8.19 -2.72 0.11
N ASP A 119 9.41 -3.09 -0.25
CA ASP A 119 10.46 -2.17 -0.72
C ASP A 119 10.61 -2.30 -2.23
N PHE A 120 10.22 -1.26 -2.96
CA PHE A 120 10.36 -1.22 -4.42
C PHE A 120 11.77 -0.91 -4.87
N GLY A 121 12.64 -0.36 -4.01
CA GLY A 121 14.04 -0.10 -4.30
C GLY A 121 14.87 -1.37 -4.49
N GLU A 122 14.51 -2.46 -3.81
CA GLU A 122 15.14 -3.77 -4.01
C GLU A 122 14.80 -4.39 -5.37
N LEU A 123 13.78 -3.89 -6.06
CA LEU A 123 13.26 -4.43 -7.31
C LEU A 123 13.78 -3.70 -8.56
N GLY A 124 14.61 -2.64 -8.38
CA GLY A 124 15.21 -1.94 -9.50
C GLY A 124 15.70 -0.51 -9.19
N ASN A 125 16.21 0.17 -10.21
CA ASN A 125 16.64 1.56 -10.09
C ASN A 125 15.43 2.51 -10.18
N LEU A 126 14.96 2.99 -9.04
CA LEU A 126 13.77 3.84 -8.93
C LEU A 126 13.88 5.14 -9.75
N SER A 127 15.04 5.81 -9.76
CA SER A 127 15.17 7.08 -10.48
C SER A 127 15.00 6.89 -11.99
N LYS A 128 15.51 5.79 -12.55
CA LYS A 128 15.30 5.45 -13.97
C LYS A 128 13.88 5.02 -14.24
N THR A 129 13.32 4.22 -13.35
CA THR A 129 11.99 3.63 -13.49
C THR A 129 10.90 4.69 -13.38
N LEU A 130 11.08 5.68 -12.49
CA LEU A 130 10.16 6.81 -12.28
C LEU A 130 10.53 8.06 -13.09
N ALA A 131 11.49 7.98 -14.02
CA ALA A 131 11.96 9.14 -14.80
C ALA A 131 10.83 9.90 -15.52
N ASN A 132 9.78 9.19 -15.95
CA ASN A 132 8.62 9.77 -16.62
C ASN A 132 7.43 10.01 -15.66
N GLY A 133 7.65 9.93 -14.35
CA GLY A 133 6.61 10.07 -13.33
C GLY A 133 5.58 8.93 -13.30
N ARG A 134 5.77 7.86 -14.10
CA ARG A 134 4.86 6.70 -14.17
C ARG A 134 5.63 5.41 -13.99
N TRP A 135 5.03 4.49 -13.27
CA TRP A 135 5.61 3.19 -13.01
C TRP A 135 4.54 2.13 -12.77
N SER A 136 4.82 0.91 -13.20
CA SER A 136 3.97 -0.25 -12.90
C SER A 136 4.82 -1.48 -12.63
N MET A 137 4.29 -2.38 -11.78
CA MET A 137 4.97 -3.59 -11.38
C MET A 137 3.99 -4.69 -11.00
N GLU A 138 4.31 -5.93 -11.36
CA GLU A 138 3.67 -7.12 -10.81
C GLU A 138 4.39 -7.55 -9.53
N LEU A 139 3.61 -7.89 -8.50
CA LEU A 139 4.06 -8.44 -7.23
C LEU A 139 3.58 -9.88 -7.06
N THR A 140 4.47 -10.70 -6.51
CA THR A 140 4.19 -12.05 -6.03
C THR A 140 4.61 -12.17 -4.57
N ASN A 141 4.38 -13.30 -3.93
CA ASN A 141 4.88 -13.54 -2.57
C ASN A 141 6.40 -13.40 -2.44
N ALA A 142 7.16 -13.61 -3.53
CA ALA A 142 8.62 -13.46 -3.53
C ALA A 142 9.10 -12.01 -3.40
N ASN A 143 8.23 -11.04 -3.71
CA ASN A 143 8.55 -9.61 -3.64
C ASN A 143 8.23 -8.99 -2.26
N LEU A 144 7.61 -9.75 -1.35
CA LEU A 144 7.36 -9.30 0.00
C LEU A 144 8.66 -9.44 0.79
N THR A 145 9.37 -8.33 0.91
CA THR A 145 10.72 -8.31 1.45
C THR A 145 10.72 -8.12 2.96
N PHE A 146 11.68 -8.78 3.56
CA PHE A 146 12.15 -8.47 4.91
C PHE A 146 13.28 -7.46 4.77
N ILE A 147 13.23 -6.32 5.46
CA ILE A 147 14.42 -5.49 5.62
C ILE A 147 15.45 -6.30 6.39
N LYS A 148 16.43 -6.81 5.65
CA LYS A 148 17.51 -7.61 6.25
C LYS A 148 18.49 -6.75 7.04
N ASP A 149 18.67 -5.49 6.62
CA ASP A 149 19.66 -4.58 7.23
C ASP A 149 19.28 -3.11 6.98
N ILE A 150 18.75 -2.42 7.96
CA ILE A 150 18.89 -0.96 8.01
C ILE A 150 20.33 -0.70 8.39
N LYS A 151 21.17 -0.14 7.48
CA LYS A 151 22.59 0.20 7.63
C LYS A 151 23.10 0.08 9.08
N GLY A 152 23.61 -1.11 9.46
CA GLY A 152 24.23 -1.35 10.76
C GLY A 152 23.32 -1.73 11.94
N MET A 153 22.01 -1.71 11.77
CA MET A 153 21.09 -2.37 12.69
C MET A 153 20.66 -3.70 12.08
N LYS A 154 21.21 -4.78 12.58
CA LYS A 154 20.65 -6.11 12.32
C LYS A 154 19.30 -6.17 13.05
N SER A 155 18.24 -5.73 12.40
CA SER A 155 16.91 -5.99 12.92
C SER A 155 16.63 -7.48 12.68
N GLY A 156 16.90 -8.30 13.66
CA GLY A 156 16.47 -9.71 13.65
C GLY A 156 14.96 -9.86 13.80
N LEU A 157 14.22 -8.77 13.69
CA LEU A 157 12.77 -8.74 13.78
C LEU A 157 12.21 -8.75 12.35
N PRO A 158 11.33 -9.72 12.05
CA PRO A 158 10.61 -9.73 10.79
C PRO A 158 9.79 -8.46 10.65
N GLU A 159 9.79 -7.89 9.44
CA GLU A 159 8.86 -6.84 9.12
C GLU A 159 7.45 -7.38 9.19
N SER A 160 6.76 -6.84 10.12
CA SER A 160 5.37 -7.16 10.35
C SER A 160 4.59 -5.86 10.48
N CYS A 161 3.30 -5.97 10.56
CA CYS A 161 2.43 -4.90 10.99
C CYS A 161 2.03 -5.14 12.47
N PRO A 162 2.90 -4.84 13.46
CA PRO A 162 2.68 -5.26 14.83
C PRO A 162 1.38 -4.76 15.44
N ALA A 163 0.94 -3.57 15.03
CA ALA A 163 -0.30 -2.97 15.47
C ALA A 163 -1.55 -3.79 15.07
N GLU A 164 -1.48 -4.52 13.95
CA GLU A 164 -2.61 -5.24 13.36
C GLU A 164 -2.50 -6.76 13.51
N LEU A 165 -1.28 -7.29 13.49
CA LEU A 165 -1.01 -8.73 13.42
C LEU A 165 -0.36 -9.28 14.70
N GLY A 166 0.09 -8.40 15.60
CA GLY A 166 0.92 -8.78 16.74
C GLY A 166 2.40 -8.89 16.41
N PHE A 167 3.23 -8.82 17.44
CA PHE A 167 4.68 -8.60 17.34
C PHE A 167 5.46 -9.68 16.56
N LEU A 168 4.99 -10.92 16.54
CA LEU A 168 5.67 -12.04 15.87
C LEU A 168 5.07 -12.40 14.50
N ALA A 169 3.95 -11.79 14.12
CA ALA A 169 3.32 -12.09 12.86
C ALA A 169 4.02 -11.36 11.70
N GLN A 170 4.14 -12.01 10.55
CA GLN A 170 4.86 -11.53 9.38
C GLN A 170 3.94 -11.41 8.18
N THR A 171 4.10 -10.34 7.40
CA THR A 171 3.45 -10.18 6.10
C THR A 171 4.32 -10.85 5.04
N ARG A 172 4.07 -12.13 4.75
CA ARG A 172 4.87 -12.91 3.78
C ARG A 172 4.12 -13.31 2.52
N THR A 173 2.84 -13.01 2.45
CA THR A 173 1.99 -13.40 1.33
C THR A 173 1.12 -12.24 0.86
N LEU A 174 0.72 -12.27 -0.40
CA LEU A 174 -0.24 -11.30 -0.94
C LEU A 174 -1.58 -11.38 -0.20
N ALA A 175 -1.94 -12.54 0.35
CA ALA A 175 -3.14 -12.68 1.19
C ALA A 175 -3.03 -11.87 2.48
N SER A 176 -1.85 -11.86 3.13
CA SER A 176 -1.61 -11.02 4.30
C SER A 176 -1.62 -9.54 3.93
N LEU A 177 -0.99 -9.18 2.82
CA LEU A 177 -0.93 -7.80 2.32
C LEU A 177 -2.34 -7.27 1.97
N GLU A 178 -3.15 -8.08 1.26
CA GLU A 178 -4.54 -7.73 0.93
C GLU A 178 -5.40 -7.55 2.19
N SER A 179 -5.22 -8.41 3.18
CA SER A 179 -5.93 -8.29 4.46
C SER A 179 -5.62 -6.96 5.17
N LEU A 180 -4.37 -6.49 5.11
CA LEU A 180 -3.97 -5.19 5.65
C LEU A 180 -4.52 -4.03 4.81
N ALA A 181 -4.51 -4.14 3.47
CA ALA A 181 -5.10 -3.15 2.57
C ALA A 181 -6.60 -2.96 2.88
N ARG A 182 -7.34 -4.04 3.07
CA ARG A 182 -8.77 -4.02 3.43
C ARG A 182 -9.05 -3.34 4.76
N LYS A 183 -8.12 -3.38 5.71
CA LYS A 183 -8.20 -2.67 6.98
C LYS A 183 -7.87 -1.17 6.87
N GLY A 184 -7.38 -0.70 5.71
CA GLY A 184 -6.97 0.69 5.51
C GLY A 184 -5.69 1.07 6.26
N VAL A 185 -4.84 0.10 6.60
CA VAL A 185 -3.59 0.31 7.34
C VAL A 185 -2.33 0.24 6.48
N LEU A 186 -2.49 0.20 5.16
CA LEU A 186 -1.37 0.31 4.24
C LEU A 186 -1.28 1.71 3.64
N TYR A 187 -0.07 2.16 3.37
CA TYR A 187 0.17 3.41 2.67
C TYR A 187 1.40 3.36 1.77
N PHE A 188 1.35 4.05 0.64
CA PHE A 188 2.54 4.36 -0.15
C PHE A 188 3.32 5.49 0.49
N ASN A 189 4.66 5.39 0.46
CA ASN A 189 5.55 6.45 0.90
C ASN A 189 6.73 6.59 -0.07
N LEU A 190 6.94 7.81 -0.57
CA LEU A 190 8.07 8.17 -1.41
C LEU A 190 9.08 8.98 -0.60
N HIS A 191 10.35 8.59 -0.65
CA HIS A 191 11.43 9.28 0.02
C HIS A 191 12.40 9.89 -1.00
N THR A 192 12.84 11.10 -0.70
CA THR A 192 13.84 11.83 -1.49
C THR A 192 15.07 12.17 -0.66
N LYS A 193 16.11 12.71 -1.30
CA LYS A 193 17.31 13.21 -0.60
C LYS A 193 17.00 14.27 0.46
N ALA A 194 15.94 15.06 0.24
CA ALA A 194 15.49 16.11 1.15
C ALA A 194 14.53 15.62 2.23
N HIS A 195 13.85 14.50 2.01
CA HIS A 195 12.82 13.95 2.90
C HIS A 195 13.02 12.44 3.01
N THR A 196 13.98 12.04 3.87
CA THR A 196 14.46 10.66 3.98
C THR A 196 13.75 9.88 5.07
N TYR A 197 13.44 10.51 6.20
CA TYR A 197 12.80 9.83 7.34
C TYR A 197 11.29 9.83 7.25
N TYR A 198 10.68 11.01 7.17
CA TYR A 198 9.21 11.11 7.04
C TYR A 198 8.70 10.86 5.63
N GLY A 199 9.50 11.16 4.60
CA GLY A 199 9.14 11.02 3.21
C GLY A 199 8.75 12.33 2.53
N GLU A 200 8.82 12.33 1.21
CA GLU A 200 8.40 13.42 0.33
C GLU A 200 6.88 13.54 0.29
N MET A 201 6.21 12.41 0.12
CA MET A 201 4.76 12.30 0.09
C MET A 201 4.29 10.91 0.48
N ARG A 202 3.13 10.86 1.12
CA ARG A 202 2.43 9.67 1.57
C ARG A 202 1.03 9.60 0.98
N GLY A 203 0.52 8.40 0.75
CA GLY A 203 -0.87 8.15 0.37
C GLY A 203 -1.43 6.92 1.05
N GLN A 204 -2.44 7.09 1.92
CA GLN A 204 -3.14 5.98 2.55
C GLN A 204 -3.95 5.21 1.52
N LEU A 205 -3.86 3.87 1.53
CA LEU A 205 -4.60 2.98 0.63
C LEU A 205 -5.99 2.70 1.16
N TYR A 206 -6.99 2.93 0.33
CA TYR A 206 -8.39 2.58 0.58
C TYR A 206 -8.97 1.82 -0.60
N ALA A 207 -10.05 1.07 -0.38
CA ALA A 207 -10.77 0.42 -1.47
C ALA A 207 -11.19 1.47 -2.51
N ALA A 208 -10.84 1.23 -3.77
CA ALA A 208 -11.26 2.10 -4.86
C ALA A 208 -12.79 2.08 -4.98
N GLN A 209 -13.37 3.25 -5.17
CA GLN A 209 -14.80 3.37 -5.44
C GLN A 209 -15.06 2.97 -6.90
N PRO A 210 -16.20 2.28 -7.16
CA PRO A 210 -16.59 1.89 -8.52
C PRO A 210 -16.94 3.09 -9.41
#